data_ba02aaabb24881d5454f7e3097d2c208
#
_entry.id   ba02aaabb24881d5454f7e3097d2c208
#
_cell.length_a   1.000
_cell.length_b   1.000
_cell.length_c   1.000
_cell.angle_alpha   90.00
_cell.angle_beta   90.00
_cell.angle_gamma   90.00
#
_symmetry.space_group_name_H-M   'P 1'
#
loop_
_entity.id
_entity.type
_entity.pdbx_description
1 polymer ?
#
loop_
_entity_poly.entity_id
_entity_poly.type
_entity_poly.pdbx_seq_one_letter_code
_entity_poly.pdbx_strand_id
1 'polypeptide(L)'
;MIFLRHINFFLCIVFLCSFNVNSQATNNDYLVVIDPGHGGKDPGNRGNGYYEKNIVLNIALNVGSDLTKNNKNLKVIYTRKDDRFIDLYKRAQIANNANADLFISIHCDAHNSNAYGAGTFVLGLHANERNFKIAQKENSVIFLEEDYEEKYDGFDPNNPESVISLVLMQEEYLDQSIIAADYIQDFLVKDLNRKDRKVKQAGFVVLRNTYMPSVLVETGFLTNKIEGKYLNSSKGQKEIAKSISNGIVKYLGTIDAKKLNYNSIINTTKGTFKGDNNYIFKIQISASSKLLPLKSY
;
A
#
# COMPACT_ATOMS: atom_id res chain seq x y z
N MET A 1 -40.38 -7.72 56.19
CA MET A 1 -40.42 -6.86 54.96
C MET A 1 -39.19 -5.98 54.75
N ILE A 2 -38.36 -5.74 55.73
CA ILE A 2 -37.16 -4.87 55.63
C ILE A 2 -35.95 -5.62 55.04
N PHE A 3 -35.87 -6.92 55.26
CA PHE A 3 -34.69 -7.76 54.82
C PHE A 3 -34.64 -7.94 53.28
N LEU A 4 -35.77 -7.99 52.60
CA LEU A 4 -35.80 -8.13 51.11
C LEU A 4 -35.43 -6.83 50.36
N ARG A 5 -35.55 -5.66 51.01
CA ARG A 5 -35.20 -4.36 50.40
C ARG A 5 -33.69 -4.14 50.29
N HIS A 6 -32.91 -4.69 51.21
CA HIS A 6 -31.43 -4.60 51.21
C HIS A 6 -30.77 -5.53 50.22
N ILE A 7 -31.35 -6.70 49.96
CA ILE A 7 -30.83 -7.68 49.00
C ILE A 7 -30.94 -7.12 47.56
N ASN A 8 -32.08 -6.47 47.22
CA ASN A 8 -32.24 -5.87 45.90
C ASN A 8 -31.33 -4.65 45.67
N PHE A 9 -30.98 -3.89 46.70
CA PHE A 9 -30.06 -2.75 46.58
C PHE A 9 -28.61 -3.21 46.39
N PHE A 10 -28.23 -4.32 47.05
CA PHE A 10 -26.89 -4.90 46.90
C PHE A 10 -26.70 -5.57 45.54
N LEU A 11 -27.75 -6.19 44.97
CA LEU A 11 -27.71 -6.76 43.62
C LEU A 11 -27.57 -5.67 42.51
N CYS A 12 -28.21 -4.50 42.69
CA CYS A 12 -28.07 -3.39 41.76
C CYS A 12 -26.66 -2.77 41.77
N ILE A 13 -25.98 -2.73 42.94
CA ILE A 13 -24.61 -2.21 43.03
C ILE A 13 -23.59 -3.15 42.37
N VAL A 14 -23.78 -4.47 42.50
CA VAL A 14 -22.90 -5.46 41.85
C VAL A 14 -23.04 -5.44 40.31
N PHE A 15 -24.25 -5.08 39.79
CA PHE A 15 -24.48 -5.01 38.33
C PHE A 15 -23.90 -3.74 37.68
N LEU A 16 -23.66 -2.66 38.46
CA LEU A 16 -23.07 -1.41 37.98
C LEU A 16 -21.52 -1.41 37.92
N CYS A 17 -20.86 -2.42 38.53
CA CYS A 17 -19.40 -2.49 38.53
C CYS A 17 -18.77 -3.34 37.41
N SER A 18 -19.56 -3.88 36.45
CA SER A 18 -19.06 -4.91 35.54
C SER A 18 -18.76 -4.47 34.10
N PHE A 19 -18.78 -3.17 33.79
CA PHE A 19 -18.45 -2.71 32.45
C PHE A 19 -17.30 -1.70 32.41
N ASN A 20 -16.14 -2.11 32.96
CA ASN A 20 -14.89 -1.55 32.49
C ASN A 20 -14.41 -2.41 31.31
N VAL A 21 -15.00 -2.22 30.15
CA VAL A 21 -14.36 -2.62 28.90
C VAL A 21 -13.17 -1.67 28.72
N ASN A 22 -12.03 -2.05 29.27
CA ASN A 22 -10.76 -1.48 28.85
C ASN A 22 -10.55 -1.86 27.39
N SER A 23 -11.09 -1.06 26.48
CA SER A 23 -10.60 -1.01 25.12
C SER A 23 -9.15 -0.52 25.21
N GLN A 24 -8.21 -1.44 25.39
CA GLN A 24 -6.81 -1.16 25.10
C GLN A 24 -6.77 -0.87 23.59
N ALA A 25 -6.84 0.42 23.26
CA ALA A 25 -6.40 0.88 21.95
C ALA A 25 -4.95 0.42 21.82
N THR A 26 -4.73 -0.61 21.00
CA THR A 26 -3.38 -1.02 20.63
C THR A 26 -2.78 0.17 19.89
N ASN A 27 -1.87 0.85 20.53
CA ASN A 27 -1.15 2.00 19.99
C ASN A 27 -0.07 1.44 19.05
N ASN A 28 -0.51 0.86 17.91
CA ASN A 28 0.42 0.38 16.90
C ASN A 28 0.91 1.59 16.09
N ASP A 29 2.21 1.86 16.17
CA ASP A 29 2.85 2.81 15.28
C ASP A 29 2.91 2.19 13.87
N TYR A 30 2.39 2.89 12.88
CA TYR A 30 2.48 2.50 11.48
C TYR A 30 3.44 3.40 10.72
N LEU A 31 4.18 2.81 9.79
CA LEU A 31 5.06 3.52 8.87
C LEU A 31 4.60 3.32 7.42
N VAL A 32 4.24 4.42 6.77
CA VAL A 32 3.87 4.45 5.35
C VAL A 32 4.98 5.14 4.56
N VAL A 33 5.47 4.48 3.51
CA VAL A 33 6.35 5.12 2.53
C VAL A 33 5.51 5.60 1.35
N ILE A 34 5.63 6.90 1.06
CA ILE A 34 4.97 7.54 -0.08
C ILE A 34 6.04 7.82 -1.14
N ASP A 35 5.80 7.31 -2.32
CA ASP A 35 6.68 7.43 -3.47
C ASP A 35 6.05 8.36 -4.52
N PRO A 36 6.45 9.64 -4.59
CA PRO A 36 6.09 10.48 -5.74
C PRO A 36 6.82 9.95 -6.96
N GLY A 37 6.11 9.41 -7.96
CA GLY A 37 6.73 8.89 -9.18
C GLY A 37 7.62 9.92 -9.90
N HIS A 38 8.55 9.44 -10.71
CA HIS A 38 9.44 10.30 -11.54
C HIS A 38 10.33 11.25 -10.74
N GLY A 39 10.77 12.36 -11.35
CA GLY A 39 11.58 13.39 -10.70
C GLY A 39 12.91 13.66 -11.40
N GLY A 40 13.46 14.88 -11.24
CA GLY A 40 14.72 15.29 -11.86
C GLY A 40 14.69 15.18 -13.37
N LYS A 41 15.58 14.36 -13.93
CA LYS A 41 15.69 14.09 -15.38
C LYS A 41 14.51 13.32 -15.97
N ASP A 42 13.71 12.66 -15.14
CA ASP A 42 12.49 11.97 -15.54
C ASP A 42 11.26 12.85 -15.30
N PRO A 43 10.67 13.42 -16.36
CA PRO A 43 9.49 14.28 -16.22
C PRO A 43 8.19 13.51 -15.99
N GLY A 44 8.16 12.19 -16.22
CA GLY A 44 6.94 11.40 -16.35
C GLY A 44 6.12 11.78 -17.57
N ASN A 45 4.83 11.55 -17.49
CA ASN A 45 3.87 11.95 -18.51
C ASN A 45 3.83 13.47 -18.70
N ARG A 46 3.60 13.91 -19.96
CA ARG A 46 3.47 15.32 -20.32
C ARG A 46 2.16 15.56 -21.05
N GLY A 47 1.49 16.63 -20.73
CA GLY A 47 0.26 17.04 -21.40
C GLY A 47 -0.27 18.36 -20.91
N ASN A 48 -0.94 19.12 -21.79
CA ASN A 48 -1.52 20.42 -21.45
C ASN A 48 -0.55 21.45 -20.82
N GLY A 49 0.75 21.33 -21.10
CA GLY A 49 1.80 22.17 -20.47
C GLY A 49 2.21 21.72 -19.06
N TYR A 50 1.74 20.59 -18.58
CA TYR A 50 2.04 20.05 -17.26
C TYR A 50 3.03 18.88 -17.34
N TYR A 51 3.75 18.65 -16.24
CA TYR A 51 4.64 17.52 -16.02
C TYR A 51 4.13 16.69 -14.85
N GLU A 52 4.05 15.40 -15.03
CA GLU A 52 3.58 14.46 -14.00
C GLU A 52 4.39 14.57 -12.71
N LYS A 53 5.73 14.59 -12.81
CA LYS A 53 6.64 14.68 -11.66
C LYS A 53 6.28 15.78 -10.66
N ASN A 54 5.77 16.92 -11.14
CA ASN A 54 5.41 18.06 -10.29
C ASN A 54 4.06 17.85 -9.60
N ILE A 55 3.10 17.31 -10.34
CA ILE A 55 1.75 17.02 -9.83
C ILE A 55 1.81 15.97 -8.74
N VAL A 56 2.46 14.84 -9.02
CA VAL A 56 2.54 13.71 -8.08
C VAL A 56 3.35 14.05 -6.83
N LEU A 57 4.39 14.90 -6.96
CA LEU A 57 5.12 15.42 -5.80
C LEU A 57 4.20 16.20 -4.86
N ASN A 58 3.41 17.12 -5.40
CA ASN A 58 2.48 17.92 -4.61
C ASN A 58 1.39 17.05 -3.97
N ILE A 59 0.82 16.09 -4.70
CA ILE A 59 -0.17 15.15 -4.14
C ILE A 59 0.46 14.35 -3.00
N ALA A 60 1.64 13.77 -3.21
CA ALA A 60 2.34 12.95 -2.22
C ALA A 60 2.64 13.72 -0.93
N LEU A 61 3.14 14.96 -1.05
CA LEU A 61 3.40 15.81 0.11
C LEU A 61 2.11 16.14 0.89
N ASN A 62 1.01 16.40 0.17
CA ASN A 62 -0.30 16.60 0.81
C ASN A 62 -0.81 15.33 1.50
N VAL A 63 -0.64 14.12 0.88
CA VAL A 63 -1.01 12.83 1.50
C VAL A 63 -0.29 12.66 2.84
N GLY A 64 1.02 12.81 2.86
CA GLY A 64 1.77 12.62 4.10
C GLY A 64 1.48 13.67 5.16
N SER A 65 1.25 14.93 4.75
CA SER A 65 0.80 15.99 5.66
C SER A 65 -0.56 15.65 6.29
N ASP A 66 -1.51 15.15 5.50
CA ASP A 66 -2.84 14.79 5.99
C ASP A 66 -2.80 13.56 6.92
N LEU A 67 -2.02 12.55 6.57
CA LEU A 67 -1.83 11.35 7.39
C LEU A 67 -1.24 11.68 8.76
N THR A 68 -0.14 12.44 8.81
CA THR A 68 0.56 12.75 10.06
C THR A 68 -0.17 13.75 10.94
N LYS A 69 -0.92 14.69 10.34
CA LYS A 69 -1.70 15.67 11.09
C LYS A 69 -2.86 15.02 11.85
N ASN A 70 -3.51 14.03 11.27
CA ASN A 70 -4.74 13.45 11.78
C ASN A 70 -4.52 12.14 12.55
N ASN A 71 -3.31 11.54 12.49
CA ASN A 71 -3.01 10.25 13.10
C ASN A 71 -1.64 10.31 13.78
N LYS A 72 -1.63 10.45 15.10
CA LYS A 72 -0.39 10.60 15.89
C LYS A 72 0.54 9.39 15.82
N ASN A 73 -0.01 8.22 15.58
CA ASN A 73 0.72 6.94 15.52
C ASN A 73 1.13 6.54 14.11
N LEU A 74 0.97 7.45 13.15
CA LEU A 74 1.32 7.20 11.76
C LEU A 74 2.54 8.05 11.38
N LYS A 75 3.61 7.38 10.97
CA LYS A 75 4.83 7.97 10.45
C LYS A 75 4.84 7.89 8.92
N VAL A 76 5.43 8.90 8.28
CA VAL A 76 5.54 8.96 6.83
C VAL A 76 6.99 9.22 6.43
N ILE A 77 7.49 8.38 5.52
CA ILE A 77 8.74 8.60 4.79
C ILE A 77 8.38 8.80 3.32
N TYR A 78 9.16 9.65 2.63
CA TYR A 78 9.03 9.86 1.20
C TYR A 78 10.28 9.37 0.49
N THR A 79 10.13 8.79 -0.69
CA THR A 79 11.29 8.48 -1.54
C THR A 79 11.97 9.76 -2.02
N ARG A 80 11.20 10.80 -2.32
CA ARG A 80 11.67 12.17 -2.59
C ARG A 80 10.71 13.22 -2.03
N LYS A 81 11.25 14.41 -1.69
CA LYS A 81 10.48 15.57 -1.23
C LYS A 81 10.68 16.81 -2.14
N ASP A 82 11.46 16.65 -3.18
CA ASP A 82 11.84 17.70 -4.15
C ASP A 82 11.93 17.09 -5.55
N ASP A 83 12.35 17.91 -6.54
CA ASP A 83 12.50 17.48 -7.93
C ASP A 83 13.86 16.79 -8.17
N ARG A 84 14.13 15.69 -7.47
CA ARG A 84 15.29 14.82 -7.71
C ARG A 84 14.89 13.53 -8.39
N PHE A 85 15.78 12.95 -9.17
CA PHE A 85 15.65 11.61 -9.72
C PHE A 85 16.04 10.56 -8.68
N ILE A 86 15.24 9.50 -8.55
CA ILE A 86 15.53 8.34 -7.70
C ILE A 86 15.29 7.09 -8.54
N ASP A 87 16.31 6.25 -8.65
CA ASP A 87 16.24 4.96 -9.35
C ASP A 87 15.09 4.09 -8.79
N LEU A 88 14.41 3.33 -9.64
CA LEU A 88 13.23 2.56 -9.22
C LEU A 88 13.55 1.58 -8.08
N TYR A 89 14.69 0.86 -8.16
CA TYR A 89 15.09 -0.07 -7.10
C TYR A 89 15.36 0.63 -5.76
N LYS A 90 15.88 1.86 -5.78
CA LYS A 90 16.14 2.64 -4.56
C LYS A 90 14.87 3.04 -3.83
N ARG A 91 13.75 3.23 -4.56
CA ARG A 91 12.45 3.55 -3.97
C ARG A 91 11.98 2.41 -3.07
N ALA A 92 12.06 1.16 -3.57
CA ALA A 92 11.78 -0.04 -2.78
C ALA A 92 12.75 -0.19 -1.60
N GLN A 93 14.08 0.04 -1.81
CA GLN A 93 15.07 -0.03 -0.73
C GLN A 93 14.78 0.95 0.41
N ILE A 94 14.33 2.18 0.10
CA ILE A 94 13.94 3.15 1.13
C ILE A 94 12.83 2.59 2.02
N ALA A 95 11.83 1.95 1.42
CA ALA A 95 10.73 1.34 2.15
C ALA A 95 11.18 0.12 2.97
N ASN A 96 11.98 -0.76 2.38
CA ASN A 96 12.50 -1.97 3.02
C ASN A 96 13.41 -1.63 4.21
N ASN A 97 14.36 -0.71 4.03
CA ASN A 97 15.27 -0.28 5.10
C ASN A 97 14.54 0.40 6.27
N ALA A 98 13.39 1.00 5.99
CA ALA A 98 12.55 1.60 7.01
C ALA A 98 11.60 0.60 7.69
N ASN A 99 11.52 -0.66 7.22
CA ASN A 99 10.54 -1.66 7.63
C ASN A 99 9.11 -1.09 7.54
N ALA A 100 8.75 -0.52 6.40
CA ALA A 100 7.45 0.11 6.22
C ALA A 100 6.31 -0.91 6.23
N ASP A 101 5.15 -0.51 6.76
CA ASP A 101 3.92 -1.31 6.77
C ASP A 101 3.14 -1.22 5.45
N LEU A 102 3.40 -0.18 4.66
CA LEU A 102 2.74 0.06 3.38
C LEU A 102 3.60 0.97 2.48
N PHE A 103 3.68 0.63 1.20
CA PHE A 103 4.31 1.44 0.16
C PHE A 103 3.26 1.93 -0.84
N ILE A 104 3.21 3.24 -1.10
CA ILE A 104 2.27 3.87 -2.04
C ILE A 104 3.04 4.70 -3.06
N SER A 105 3.05 4.26 -4.32
CA SER A 105 3.58 5.03 -5.46
C SER A 105 2.44 5.84 -6.11
N ILE A 106 2.67 7.12 -6.35
CA ILE A 106 1.65 8.06 -6.86
C ILE A 106 2.05 8.54 -8.24
N HIS A 107 1.15 8.34 -9.20
CA HIS A 107 1.32 8.62 -10.63
C HIS A 107 0.12 9.35 -11.26
N CYS A 108 0.29 9.82 -12.48
CA CYS A 108 -0.75 10.35 -13.36
C CYS A 108 -0.64 9.72 -14.74
N ASP A 109 -1.64 9.00 -15.17
CA ASP A 109 -1.71 8.34 -16.47
C ASP A 109 -1.80 9.34 -17.65
N ALA A 110 -1.49 8.88 -18.85
CA ALA A 110 -1.65 9.61 -20.09
C ALA A 110 -2.24 8.72 -21.18
N HIS A 111 -3.04 9.30 -22.06
CA HIS A 111 -3.62 8.59 -23.18
C HIS A 111 -3.87 9.52 -24.36
N ASN A 112 -3.81 9.00 -25.60
CA ASN A 112 -4.04 9.79 -26.81
C ASN A 112 -5.52 10.14 -27.04
N SER A 113 -6.46 9.52 -26.31
CA SER A 113 -7.88 9.88 -26.33
C SER A 113 -8.26 10.75 -25.12
N ASN A 114 -9.51 11.20 -25.05
CA ASN A 114 -10.07 11.87 -23.88
C ASN A 114 -10.35 10.91 -22.71
N ALA A 115 -9.43 9.96 -22.42
CA ALA A 115 -9.53 9.10 -21.26
C ALA A 115 -9.54 9.93 -19.97
N TYR A 116 -10.27 9.45 -18.94
CA TYR A 116 -10.37 10.09 -17.63
C TYR A 116 -10.67 9.07 -16.53
N GLY A 117 -10.51 9.45 -15.28
CA GLY A 117 -10.78 8.61 -14.12
C GLY A 117 -9.51 8.11 -13.44
N ALA A 118 -9.66 7.59 -12.22
CA ALA A 118 -8.56 7.06 -11.42
C ALA A 118 -8.56 5.54 -11.37
N GLY A 119 -7.40 4.93 -11.22
CA GLY A 119 -7.22 3.49 -11.07
C GLY A 119 -6.07 3.18 -10.14
N THR A 120 -6.14 2.04 -9.48
CA THR A 120 -5.06 1.53 -8.64
C THR A 120 -4.48 0.26 -9.23
N PHE A 121 -3.22 0.02 -8.96
CA PHE A 121 -2.51 -1.16 -9.42
C PHE A 121 -1.74 -1.83 -8.29
N VAL A 122 -1.71 -3.15 -8.33
CA VAL A 122 -0.81 -4.00 -7.54
C VAL A 122 0.08 -4.79 -8.47
N LEU A 123 1.20 -5.29 -7.95
CA LEU A 123 2.08 -6.12 -8.77
C LEU A 123 1.38 -7.43 -9.11
N GLY A 124 1.48 -7.84 -10.36
CA GLY A 124 0.92 -9.09 -10.86
C GLY A 124 1.06 -9.23 -12.36
N LEU A 125 0.57 -10.34 -12.91
CA LEU A 125 0.57 -10.56 -14.35
C LEU A 125 -0.36 -9.56 -15.04
N HIS A 126 0.02 -9.14 -16.23
CA HIS A 126 -0.80 -8.25 -17.04
C HIS A 126 -2.11 -8.95 -17.45
N ALA A 127 -3.24 -8.41 -17.04
CA ALA A 127 -4.54 -8.96 -17.43
C ALA A 127 -4.86 -8.72 -18.92
N ASN A 128 -4.21 -7.75 -19.57
CA ASN A 128 -4.41 -7.40 -20.97
C ASN A 128 -3.28 -6.48 -21.48
N GLU A 129 -3.22 -6.29 -22.80
CA GLU A 129 -2.22 -5.46 -23.49
C GLU A 129 -2.17 -4.02 -22.96
N ARG A 130 -3.30 -3.45 -22.56
CA ARG A 130 -3.35 -2.08 -22.01
C ARG A 130 -2.61 -1.97 -20.68
N ASN A 131 -2.81 -2.93 -19.77
CA ASN A 131 -2.10 -2.94 -18.48
C ASN A 131 -0.59 -3.13 -18.71
N PHE A 132 -0.22 -3.96 -19.69
CA PHE A 132 1.18 -4.08 -20.11
C PHE A 132 1.75 -2.74 -20.57
N LYS A 133 1.08 -2.02 -21.48
CA LYS A 133 1.57 -0.73 -21.99
C LYS A 133 1.73 0.34 -20.91
N ILE A 134 0.86 0.35 -19.90
CA ILE A 134 1.01 1.26 -18.77
C ILE A 134 2.27 0.89 -17.99
N ALA A 135 2.41 -0.37 -17.57
CA ALA A 135 3.60 -0.82 -16.84
C ALA A 135 4.88 -0.68 -17.65
N GLN A 136 4.87 -0.99 -18.95
CA GLN A 136 5.99 -0.80 -19.86
C GLN A 136 6.50 0.64 -19.85
N LYS A 137 5.57 1.60 -19.91
CA LYS A 137 5.91 3.02 -19.92
C LYS A 137 6.55 3.44 -18.59
N GLU A 138 5.96 3.07 -17.46
CA GLU A 138 6.49 3.39 -16.14
C GLU A 138 7.83 2.69 -15.89
N ASN A 139 7.98 1.43 -16.32
CA ASN A 139 9.21 0.68 -16.20
C ASN A 139 10.33 1.21 -17.11
N SER A 140 10.02 1.86 -18.23
CA SER A 140 11.02 2.40 -19.16
C SER A 140 11.98 3.43 -18.54
N VAL A 141 11.63 3.93 -17.36
CA VAL A 141 12.48 4.80 -16.55
C VAL A 141 13.82 4.16 -16.20
N ILE A 142 13.89 2.82 -16.11
CA ILE A 142 15.16 2.11 -15.86
C ILE A 142 16.22 2.45 -16.91
N PHE A 143 15.85 2.74 -18.15
CA PHE A 143 16.80 3.14 -19.20
C PHE A 143 17.47 4.51 -18.96
N LEU A 144 17.00 5.27 -17.98
CA LEU A 144 17.63 6.49 -17.51
C LEU A 144 18.65 6.23 -16.38
N GLU A 145 18.71 5.02 -15.87
CA GLU A 145 19.58 4.61 -14.76
C GLU A 145 20.92 4.10 -15.29
N GLU A 146 21.99 4.34 -14.53
CA GLU A 146 23.29 3.74 -14.81
C GLU A 146 23.25 2.24 -14.42
N ASP A 147 23.90 1.37 -15.21
CA ASP A 147 24.01 -0.07 -14.96
C ASP A 147 22.66 -0.79 -14.76
N TYR A 148 21.62 -0.35 -15.49
CA TYR A 148 20.26 -0.89 -15.31
C TYR A 148 20.16 -2.40 -15.60
N GLU A 149 20.93 -2.92 -16.57
CA GLU A 149 20.91 -4.34 -16.92
C GLU A 149 21.33 -5.24 -15.74
N GLU A 150 22.39 -4.84 -15.02
CA GLU A 150 22.86 -5.53 -13.82
C GLU A 150 21.88 -5.36 -12.65
N LYS A 151 21.39 -4.14 -12.41
CA LYS A 151 20.47 -3.81 -11.31
C LYS A 151 19.14 -4.55 -11.38
N TYR A 152 18.67 -4.88 -12.57
CA TYR A 152 17.37 -5.50 -12.80
C TYR A 152 17.44 -6.91 -13.36
N ASP A 153 18.60 -7.59 -13.24
CA ASP A 153 18.81 -8.99 -13.66
C ASP A 153 18.38 -9.23 -15.12
N GLY A 154 18.68 -8.29 -16.02
CA GLY A 154 18.31 -8.36 -17.44
C GLY A 154 16.80 -8.21 -17.72
N PHE A 155 16.02 -7.66 -16.77
CA PHE A 155 14.62 -7.36 -17.02
C PHE A 155 14.46 -6.37 -18.19
N ASP A 156 13.66 -6.76 -19.18
CA ASP A 156 13.32 -5.92 -20.32
C ASP A 156 11.84 -5.42 -20.20
N PRO A 157 11.61 -4.12 -20.01
CA PRO A 157 10.26 -3.55 -19.99
C PRO A 157 9.45 -3.82 -21.27
N ASN A 158 10.12 -4.07 -22.40
CA ASN A 158 9.48 -4.31 -23.69
C ASN A 158 9.03 -5.78 -23.86
N ASN A 159 9.51 -6.69 -23.00
CA ASN A 159 9.16 -8.11 -23.06
C ASN A 159 8.09 -8.45 -22.00
N PRO A 160 6.85 -8.80 -22.40
CA PRO A 160 5.80 -9.19 -21.44
C PRO A 160 6.18 -10.38 -20.56
N GLU A 161 7.03 -11.30 -21.05
CA GLU A 161 7.44 -12.49 -20.30
C GLU A 161 8.38 -12.16 -19.16
N SER A 162 9.13 -11.05 -19.23
CA SER A 162 10.00 -10.58 -18.15
C SER A 162 9.24 -10.33 -16.85
N VAL A 163 7.94 -10.08 -16.91
CA VAL A 163 7.08 -9.83 -15.74
C VAL A 163 6.86 -11.08 -14.90
N ILE A 164 6.94 -12.28 -15.47
CA ILE A 164 6.68 -13.54 -14.76
C ILE A 164 7.64 -13.68 -13.57
N SER A 165 8.92 -13.37 -13.75
CA SER A 165 9.91 -13.42 -12.68
C SER A 165 9.65 -12.39 -11.57
N LEU A 166 9.01 -11.25 -11.91
CA LEU A 166 8.68 -10.21 -10.94
C LEU A 166 7.59 -10.66 -9.97
N VAL A 167 6.57 -11.35 -10.48
CA VAL A 167 5.36 -11.70 -9.71
C VAL A 167 5.64 -12.72 -8.62
N LEU A 168 6.52 -13.69 -8.89
CA LEU A 168 6.87 -14.75 -7.94
C LEU A 168 7.45 -14.22 -6.61
N MET A 169 8.01 -13.02 -6.60
CA MET A 169 8.61 -12.41 -5.41
C MET A 169 7.60 -11.70 -4.49
N GLN A 170 6.38 -11.42 -4.96
CA GLN A 170 5.39 -10.58 -4.27
C GLN A 170 4.13 -11.33 -3.84
N GLU A 171 4.09 -12.66 -4.01
CA GLU A 171 2.89 -13.46 -3.70
C GLU A 171 2.45 -13.32 -2.24
N GLU A 172 3.40 -13.17 -1.32
CA GLU A 172 3.15 -13.03 0.12
C GLU A 172 2.32 -11.77 0.46
N TYR A 173 2.52 -10.66 -0.27
CA TYR A 173 1.89 -9.37 0.03
C TYR A 173 0.72 -9.01 -0.88
N LEU A 174 0.43 -9.85 -1.87
CA LEU A 174 -0.55 -9.54 -2.92
C LEU A 174 -1.96 -9.29 -2.35
N ASP A 175 -2.45 -10.16 -1.48
CA ASP A 175 -3.79 -10.02 -0.90
C ASP A 175 -3.93 -8.72 -0.10
N GLN A 176 -2.92 -8.38 0.68
CA GLN A 176 -2.91 -7.14 1.46
C GLN A 176 -2.81 -5.91 0.55
N SER A 177 -2.02 -5.99 -0.52
CA SER A 177 -1.91 -4.95 -1.53
C SER A 177 -3.24 -4.70 -2.24
N ILE A 178 -3.99 -5.76 -2.58
CA ILE A 178 -5.33 -5.66 -3.19
C ILE A 178 -6.29 -4.96 -2.23
N ILE A 179 -6.30 -5.34 -0.94
CA ILE A 179 -7.17 -4.71 0.07
C ILE A 179 -6.85 -3.22 0.21
N ALA A 180 -5.57 -2.86 0.27
CA ALA A 180 -5.15 -1.45 0.33
C ALA A 180 -5.56 -0.68 -0.92
N ALA A 181 -5.34 -1.28 -2.11
CA ALA A 181 -5.72 -0.71 -3.39
C ALA A 181 -7.23 -0.49 -3.53
N ASP A 182 -8.04 -1.46 -3.08
CA ASP A 182 -9.51 -1.37 -3.10
C ASP A 182 -10.01 -0.21 -2.24
N TYR A 183 -9.48 -0.03 -1.03
CA TYR A 183 -9.87 1.11 -0.20
C TYR A 183 -9.48 2.44 -0.83
N ILE A 184 -8.26 2.56 -1.36
CA ILE A 184 -7.83 3.80 -2.04
C ILE A 184 -8.72 4.08 -3.26
N GLN A 185 -8.98 3.06 -4.08
CA GLN A 185 -9.84 3.17 -5.26
C GLN A 185 -11.26 3.61 -4.89
N ASP A 186 -11.84 2.99 -3.87
CA ASP A 186 -13.18 3.31 -3.38
C ASP A 186 -13.31 4.79 -2.98
N PHE A 187 -12.35 5.32 -2.22
CA PHE A 187 -12.37 6.72 -1.82
C PHE A 187 -12.18 7.67 -3.01
N LEU A 188 -11.27 7.36 -3.95
CA LEU A 188 -11.11 8.16 -5.17
C LEU A 188 -12.41 8.22 -6.01
N VAL A 189 -13.16 7.13 -6.05
CA VAL A 189 -14.43 7.05 -6.79
C VAL A 189 -15.56 7.74 -6.02
N LYS A 190 -15.73 7.42 -4.74
CA LYS A 190 -16.90 7.88 -3.94
C LYS A 190 -16.78 9.34 -3.50
N ASP A 191 -15.60 9.76 -3.01
CA ASP A 191 -15.40 11.11 -2.51
C ASP A 191 -15.29 12.15 -3.63
N LEU A 192 -14.64 11.77 -4.76
CA LEU A 192 -14.32 12.70 -5.85
C LEU A 192 -15.14 12.46 -7.12
N ASN A 193 -16.10 11.54 -7.08
CA ASN A 193 -16.90 11.14 -8.25
C ASN A 193 -16.04 10.85 -9.49
N ARG A 194 -14.88 10.21 -9.29
CA ARG A 194 -13.96 9.84 -10.37
C ARG A 194 -14.53 8.65 -11.13
N LYS A 195 -14.32 8.61 -12.45
CA LYS A 195 -14.60 7.39 -13.20
C LYS A 195 -13.75 6.26 -12.67
N ASP A 196 -14.41 5.19 -12.24
CA ASP A 196 -13.77 4.02 -11.69
C ASP A 196 -13.03 3.22 -12.78
N ARG A 197 -11.69 3.17 -12.66
CA ARG A 197 -10.82 2.38 -13.52
C ARG A 197 -10.44 1.04 -12.90
N LYS A 198 -10.97 0.73 -11.71
CA LYS A 198 -10.78 -0.49 -10.94
C LYS A 198 -9.36 -0.70 -10.41
N VAL A 199 -9.25 -1.63 -9.48
CA VAL A 199 -7.97 -2.25 -9.11
C VAL A 199 -7.55 -3.22 -10.20
N LYS A 200 -6.27 -3.23 -10.55
CA LYS A 200 -5.69 -4.02 -11.62
C LYS A 200 -4.35 -4.60 -11.20
N GLN A 201 -3.91 -5.60 -11.93
CA GLN A 201 -2.58 -6.15 -11.80
C GLN A 201 -1.73 -5.79 -13.02
N ALA A 202 -0.48 -5.42 -12.78
CA ALA A 202 0.52 -5.21 -13.83
C ALA A 202 1.94 -5.30 -13.24
N GLY A 203 2.91 -5.57 -14.10
CA GLY A 203 4.31 -5.79 -13.71
C GLY A 203 5.11 -4.52 -13.51
N PHE A 204 4.78 -3.74 -12.49
CA PHE A 204 5.53 -2.52 -12.15
C PHE A 204 6.81 -2.85 -11.38
N VAL A 205 7.96 -2.46 -11.93
CA VAL A 205 9.28 -2.66 -11.31
C VAL A 205 9.37 -1.96 -9.95
N VAL A 206 8.78 -0.78 -9.80
CA VAL A 206 8.80 -0.03 -8.54
C VAL A 206 8.14 -0.78 -7.39
N LEU A 207 7.22 -1.71 -7.67
CA LEU A 207 6.57 -2.55 -6.66
C LEU A 207 7.28 -3.90 -6.45
N ARG A 208 8.19 -4.30 -7.36
CA ARG A 208 8.82 -5.64 -7.39
C ARG A 208 9.54 -6.01 -6.10
N ASN A 209 10.35 -5.10 -5.61
CA ASN A 209 11.33 -5.38 -4.56
C ASN A 209 10.89 -4.83 -3.19
N THR A 210 9.61 -4.51 -3.02
CA THR A 210 9.07 -4.10 -1.73
C THR A 210 8.74 -5.32 -0.87
N TYR A 211 9.10 -5.30 0.42
CA TYR A 211 8.84 -6.38 1.38
C TYR A 211 7.66 -6.04 2.30
N MET A 212 6.66 -5.39 1.73
CA MET A 212 5.40 -5.00 2.37
C MET A 212 4.30 -4.87 1.32
N PRO A 213 3.02 -4.77 1.73
CA PRO A 213 1.94 -4.42 0.81
C PRO A 213 2.25 -3.14 0.05
N SER A 214 2.04 -3.16 -1.26
CA SER A 214 2.44 -2.06 -2.14
C SER A 214 1.41 -1.80 -3.25
N VAL A 215 1.15 -0.51 -3.49
CA VAL A 215 0.12 -0.03 -4.43
C VAL A 215 0.68 1.10 -5.28
N LEU A 216 0.38 1.10 -6.58
CA LEU A 216 0.58 2.24 -7.46
C LEU A 216 -0.79 2.87 -7.77
N VAL A 217 -0.88 4.18 -7.59
CA VAL A 217 -2.12 4.95 -7.75
C VAL A 217 -2.00 5.86 -8.96
N GLU A 218 -2.81 5.58 -9.99
CA GLU A 218 -3.02 6.45 -11.14
C GLU A 218 -4.12 7.45 -10.83
N THR A 219 -3.76 8.67 -10.47
CA THR A 219 -4.69 9.67 -9.94
C THR A 219 -5.59 10.30 -11.01
N GLY A 220 -5.29 10.09 -12.30
CA GLY A 220 -6.07 10.58 -13.43
C GLY A 220 -5.20 10.78 -14.67
N PHE A 221 -5.83 11.22 -15.76
CA PHE A 221 -5.18 11.39 -17.06
C PHE A 221 -4.72 12.83 -17.28
N LEU A 222 -3.43 13.06 -17.22
CA LEU A 222 -2.81 14.36 -17.41
C LEU A 222 -3.09 14.96 -18.80
N THR A 223 -3.22 14.12 -19.82
CA THR A 223 -3.48 14.53 -21.21
C THR A 223 -4.93 14.96 -21.47
N ASN A 224 -5.88 14.59 -20.62
CA ASN A 224 -7.23 15.11 -20.70
C ASN A 224 -7.27 16.57 -20.20
N LYS A 225 -7.82 17.49 -21.01
CA LYS A 225 -7.79 18.93 -20.69
C LYS A 225 -8.48 19.29 -19.36
N ILE A 226 -9.63 18.69 -19.08
CA ILE A 226 -10.38 18.97 -17.84
C ILE A 226 -9.69 18.34 -16.65
N GLU A 227 -9.32 17.07 -16.77
CA GLU A 227 -8.69 16.30 -15.70
C GLU A 227 -7.28 16.80 -15.42
N GLY A 228 -6.46 17.08 -16.45
CA GLY A 228 -5.12 17.64 -16.28
C GLY A 228 -5.15 18.99 -15.57
N LYS A 229 -6.11 19.87 -15.89
CA LYS A 229 -6.30 21.15 -15.16
C LYS A 229 -6.66 20.90 -13.67
N TYR A 230 -7.49 19.92 -13.39
CA TYR A 230 -7.85 19.53 -12.02
C TYR A 230 -6.64 18.97 -11.27
N LEU A 231 -5.92 18.02 -11.86
CA LEU A 231 -4.71 17.41 -11.30
C LEU A 231 -3.61 18.44 -10.99
N ASN A 232 -3.46 19.46 -11.86
CA ASN A 232 -2.47 20.53 -11.66
C ASN A 232 -2.96 21.66 -10.74
N SER A 233 -4.21 21.62 -10.26
CA SER A 233 -4.73 22.64 -9.33
C SER A 233 -4.42 22.27 -7.88
N SER A 234 -4.11 23.30 -7.06
CA SER A 234 -3.92 23.10 -5.62
C SER A 234 -5.15 22.47 -4.94
N LYS A 235 -6.38 22.81 -5.41
CA LYS A 235 -7.62 22.21 -4.92
C LYS A 235 -7.67 20.72 -5.26
N GLY A 236 -7.49 20.34 -6.53
CA GLY A 236 -7.54 18.96 -6.97
C GLY A 236 -6.47 18.08 -6.28
N GLN A 237 -5.24 18.60 -6.13
CA GLN A 237 -4.15 17.90 -5.45
C GLN A 237 -4.49 17.60 -3.98
N LYS A 238 -5.10 18.55 -3.25
CA LYS A 238 -5.53 18.35 -1.86
C LYS A 238 -6.70 17.38 -1.75
N GLU A 239 -7.67 17.46 -2.65
CA GLU A 239 -8.83 16.57 -2.67
C GLU A 239 -8.40 15.12 -2.94
N ILE A 240 -7.55 14.91 -3.95
CA ILE A 240 -6.98 13.59 -4.26
C ILE A 240 -6.16 13.06 -3.08
N ALA A 241 -5.32 13.90 -2.49
CA ALA A 241 -4.51 13.52 -1.34
C ALA A 241 -5.38 13.08 -0.16
N LYS A 242 -6.47 13.79 0.11
CA LYS A 242 -7.41 13.44 1.17
C LYS A 242 -8.07 12.08 0.93
N SER A 243 -8.50 11.79 -0.30
CA SER A 243 -9.09 10.50 -0.64
C SER A 243 -8.08 9.36 -0.50
N ILE A 244 -6.84 9.54 -0.97
CA ILE A 244 -5.77 8.54 -0.78
C ILE A 244 -5.51 8.32 0.71
N SER A 245 -5.40 9.39 1.50
CA SER A 245 -5.18 9.32 2.95
C SER A 245 -6.30 8.56 3.66
N ASN A 246 -7.57 8.82 3.31
CA ASN A 246 -8.71 8.10 3.85
C ASN A 246 -8.63 6.59 3.56
N GLY A 247 -8.26 6.21 2.32
CA GLY A 247 -8.07 4.81 1.93
C GLY A 247 -6.96 4.14 2.73
N ILE A 248 -5.81 4.80 2.91
CA ILE A 248 -4.68 4.31 3.71
C ILE A 248 -5.11 4.09 5.18
N VAL A 249 -5.74 5.08 5.80
CA VAL A 249 -6.21 4.98 7.19
C VAL A 249 -7.22 3.85 7.36
N LYS A 250 -8.14 3.68 6.39
CA LYS A 250 -9.10 2.58 6.39
C LYS A 250 -8.42 1.23 6.32
N TYR A 251 -7.40 1.08 5.46
CA TYR A 251 -6.61 -0.14 5.34
C TYR A 251 -5.88 -0.47 6.64
N LEU A 252 -5.15 0.49 7.22
CA LEU A 252 -4.42 0.28 8.47
C LEU A 252 -5.34 -0.14 9.62
N GLY A 253 -6.54 0.44 9.70
CA GLY A 253 -7.55 0.04 10.68
C GLY A 253 -8.02 -1.42 10.53
N THR A 254 -7.95 -2.02 9.33
CA THR A 254 -8.26 -3.45 9.15
C THR A 254 -7.16 -4.37 9.65
N ILE A 255 -5.91 -3.91 9.61
CA ILE A 255 -4.76 -4.66 10.20
C ILE A 255 -4.93 -4.74 11.71
N ASP A 256 -5.27 -3.63 12.37
CA ASP A 256 -5.53 -3.60 13.81
C ASP A 256 -6.64 -4.54 14.22
N ALA A 257 -7.75 -4.53 13.51
CA ALA A 257 -8.88 -5.42 13.78
C ALA A 257 -8.50 -6.91 13.65
N LYS A 258 -7.68 -7.27 12.64
CA LYS A 258 -7.17 -8.64 12.49
C LYS A 258 -6.24 -9.05 13.63
N LYS A 259 -5.31 -8.17 14.05
CA LYS A 259 -4.40 -8.43 15.18
C LYS A 259 -5.18 -8.63 16.49
N LEU A 260 -6.21 -7.84 16.75
CA LEU A 260 -7.07 -7.96 17.94
C LEU A 260 -7.83 -9.29 17.96
N ASN A 261 -8.44 -9.68 16.83
CA ASN A 261 -9.14 -10.96 16.70
C ASN A 261 -8.19 -12.15 16.91
N TYR A 262 -7.00 -12.12 16.31
CA TYR A 262 -6.00 -13.17 16.48
C TYR A 262 -5.57 -13.32 17.94
N ASN A 263 -5.29 -12.21 18.63
CA ASN A 263 -4.91 -12.21 20.04
C ASN A 263 -6.05 -12.70 20.95
N SER A 264 -7.30 -12.40 20.63
CA SER A 264 -8.47 -12.90 21.37
C SER A 264 -8.61 -14.42 21.22
N ILE A 265 -8.40 -14.96 20.01
CA ILE A 265 -8.43 -16.40 19.75
C ILE A 265 -7.31 -17.11 20.52
N ILE A 266 -6.08 -16.61 20.49
CA ILE A 266 -4.95 -17.20 21.24
C ILE A 266 -5.23 -17.19 22.74
N ASN A 267 -5.76 -16.10 23.27
CA ASN A 267 -6.06 -16.01 24.71
C ASN A 267 -7.21 -16.94 25.14
N THR A 268 -8.20 -17.17 24.29
CA THR A 268 -9.26 -18.14 24.54
C THR A 268 -8.79 -19.58 24.40
N THR A 269 -7.87 -19.88 23.49
CA THR A 269 -7.30 -21.22 23.32
C THR A 269 -6.25 -21.59 24.36
N LYS A 270 -5.54 -20.63 24.96
CA LYS A 270 -4.60 -20.90 26.08
C LYS A 270 -5.26 -21.49 27.32
N GLY A 271 -6.59 -21.35 27.47
CA GLY A 271 -7.34 -21.87 28.62
C GLY A 271 -7.84 -23.33 28.48
N THR A 272 -7.77 -23.95 27.31
CA THR A 272 -8.44 -25.22 27.05
C THR A 272 -7.57 -26.34 26.47
N PHE A 273 -6.33 -26.10 26.10
CA PHE A 273 -5.44 -27.17 25.65
C PHE A 273 -4.77 -27.87 26.82
N LYS A 274 -5.46 -28.88 27.38
CA LYS A 274 -4.78 -30.02 27.98
C LYS A 274 -4.33 -30.90 26.80
N GLY A 275 -3.25 -30.52 26.17
CA GLY A 275 -2.69 -31.28 25.05
C GLY A 275 -2.05 -32.56 25.58
N ASP A 276 -2.41 -33.66 24.98
CA ASP A 276 -1.61 -34.88 25.00
C ASP A 276 -0.21 -34.52 24.44
N ASN A 277 0.85 -34.75 25.21
CA ASN A 277 2.22 -34.25 24.94
C ASN A 277 2.93 -34.94 23.76
N ASN A 278 2.19 -35.49 22.78
CA ASN A 278 2.73 -36.30 21.69
C ASN A 278 2.72 -35.63 20.29
N TYR A 279 2.37 -34.36 20.18
CA TYR A 279 2.43 -33.67 18.87
C TYR A 279 3.72 -32.87 18.72
N ILE A 280 4.51 -33.22 17.71
CA ILE A 280 5.71 -32.46 17.29
C ILE A 280 5.32 -31.64 16.05
N PHE A 281 5.31 -30.32 16.16
CA PHE A 281 5.15 -29.42 15.02
C PHE A 281 6.52 -29.26 14.35
N LYS A 282 6.58 -29.53 13.04
CA LYS A 282 7.79 -29.28 12.22
C LYS A 282 7.46 -28.21 11.20
N ILE A 283 8.28 -27.15 11.18
CA ILE A 283 8.20 -26.13 10.13
C ILE A 283 9.23 -26.50 9.07
N GLN A 284 8.77 -26.75 7.84
CA GLN A 284 9.65 -26.94 6.70
C GLN A 284 10.03 -25.56 6.16
N ILE A 285 11.29 -25.17 6.34
CA ILE A 285 11.82 -23.86 5.88
C ILE A 285 12.48 -23.93 4.51
N SER A 286 12.76 -25.14 3.99
CA SER A 286 13.35 -25.35 2.67
C SER A 286 13.07 -26.77 2.18
N ALA A 287 12.94 -26.93 0.86
CA ALA A 287 12.92 -28.22 0.19
C ALA A 287 13.93 -28.20 -0.96
N SER A 288 14.78 -29.24 -1.04
CA SER A 288 15.76 -29.39 -2.13
C SER A 288 15.90 -30.85 -2.51
N SER A 289 16.03 -31.13 -3.80
CA SER A 289 16.36 -32.45 -4.31
C SER A 289 17.85 -32.81 -4.14
N LYS A 290 18.69 -31.87 -3.68
CA LYS A 290 20.10 -32.04 -3.41
C LYS A 290 20.41 -31.75 -1.96
N LEU A 291 21.35 -32.46 -1.36
CA LEU A 291 21.86 -32.17 -0.02
C LEU A 291 22.41 -30.74 0.02
N LEU A 292 21.80 -29.89 0.84
CA LEU A 292 22.33 -28.57 1.11
C LEU A 292 23.35 -28.65 2.26
N PRO A 293 24.49 -27.96 2.14
CA PRO A 293 25.45 -27.92 3.24
C PRO A 293 24.82 -27.20 4.42
N LEU A 294 24.95 -27.81 5.63
CA LEU A 294 24.55 -27.19 6.87
C LEU A 294 25.34 -25.88 7.09
N LYS A 295 24.78 -24.74 6.85
CA LYS A 295 25.28 -23.46 7.34
C LYS A 295 24.63 -23.21 8.69
N SER A 296 25.45 -23.09 9.74
CA SER A 296 24.99 -22.56 11.02
C SER A 296 24.60 -21.09 10.83
N TYR A 297 23.37 -20.75 11.09
CA TYR A 297 22.88 -19.38 11.19
C TYR A 297 23.07 -18.87 12.61
#